data_9f6f3c43d72c61eaaec148d1649d3125
#
_entry.id   9f6f3c43d72c61eaaec148d1649d3125
#
_cell.length_a   1.000
_cell.length_b   1.000
_cell.length_c   1.000
_cell.angle_alpha   90.00
_cell.angle_beta   90.00
_cell.angle_gamma   90.00
#
_symmetry.space_group_name_H-M   'P 1'
#
loop_
_entity.id
_entity.type
_entity.pdbx_description
1 polymer ?
#
loop_
_entity_poly.entity_id
_entity_poly.type
_entity_poly.pdbx_seq_one_letter_code
_entity_poly.pdbx_strand_id
1 'polypeptide(L)'
;IFKRSIFSPAQSAMASRSSFESWSFKLFQKRMKISSEVAEYKISTGKKVFDRAREEEKIRAVTELADNDFNRHGIEELFQQIMSMSRKLQYQLLAQNGVVGRLPFIAVEEIEKSRVRVVFQGVEGAYSEAAMKAFFQDDITSFHVEHWRDAMEAIAEGSADFAVLPIENSTAGSVSDMYDLLM
;
A
#
# COMPACT_ATOMS: atom_id res chain seq x y z
N ILE A 1 53.43 19.92 14.29
CA ILE A 1 52.34 19.83 15.28
C ILE A 1 51.11 19.40 14.53
N PHE A 2 50.85 18.05 14.52
CA PHE A 2 49.62 17.49 13.96
C PHE A 2 48.51 17.62 15.00
N LYS A 3 47.56 18.52 14.79
CA LYS A 3 46.26 18.46 15.50
C LYS A 3 45.45 17.30 14.95
N ARG A 4 45.44 16.15 15.65
CA ARG A 4 44.42 15.14 15.50
C ARG A 4 43.09 15.75 15.98
N SER A 5 42.20 16.03 15.06
CA SER A 5 40.78 16.32 15.39
C SER A 5 40.19 15.06 16.00
N ILE A 6 40.05 15.08 17.32
CA ILE A 6 39.41 14.00 18.06
C ILE A 6 37.90 14.25 18.03
N PHE A 7 37.21 13.83 16.96
CA PHE A 7 35.78 13.69 17.03
C PHE A 7 35.44 12.55 18.02
N SER A 8 34.53 12.82 18.93
CA SER A 8 34.01 11.74 19.79
C SER A 8 33.32 10.67 18.94
N PRO A 9 33.28 9.39 19.37
CA PRO A 9 32.56 8.36 18.64
C PRO A 9 31.10 8.71 18.31
N ALA A 10 30.43 9.45 19.20
CA ALA A 10 29.08 9.94 18.99
C ALA A 10 29.01 11.00 17.87
N GLN A 11 29.95 11.92 17.75
CA GLN A 11 30.00 12.91 16.69
C GLN A 11 30.29 12.27 15.32
N SER A 12 31.15 11.24 15.28
CA SER A 12 31.41 10.47 14.07
C SER A 12 30.16 9.69 13.62
N ALA A 13 29.42 9.08 14.55
CA ALA A 13 28.18 8.39 14.27
C ALA A 13 27.08 9.33 13.76
N MET A 14 26.95 10.55 14.32
CA MET A 14 25.99 11.56 13.83
C MET A 14 26.33 12.05 12.43
N ALA A 15 27.59 12.29 12.11
CA ALA A 15 28.00 12.69 10.76
C ALA A 15 27.74 11.57 9.73
N SER A 16 27.98 10.33 10.09
CA SER A 16 27.69 9.15 9.27
C SER A 16 26.19 9.00 9.01
N ARG A 17 25.35 9.24 10.02
CA ARG A 17 23.89 9.20 9.92
C ARG A 17 23.35 10.21 8.91
N SER A 18 23.78 11.46 9.00
CA SER A 18 23.35 12.53 8.05
C SER A 18 23.74 12.21 6.61
N SER A 19 24.94 11.67 6.39
CA SER A 19 25.35 11.22 5.06
C SER A 19 24.50 10.06 4.54
N PHE A 20 24.16 9.11 5.41
CA PHE A 20 23.30 7.96 5.06
C PHE A 20 21.88 8.42 4.70
N GLU A 21 21.29 9.32 5.47
CA GLU A 21 19.96 9.88 5.20
C GLU A 21 19.91 10.57 3.84
N SER A 22 20.92 11.40 3.52
CA SER A 22 21.04 12.04 2.21
C SER A 22 21.19 11.06 1.06
N TRP A 23 21.97 10.00 1.26
CA TRP A 23 22.19 8.95 0.26
C TRP A 23 20.92 8.12 0.03
N SER A 24 20.23 7.73 1.09
CA SER A 24 18.97 6.98 1.03
C SER A 24 17.89 7.76 0.28
N PHE A 25 17.77 9.06 0.53
CA PHE A 25 16.85 9.96 -0.18
C PHE A 25 17.16 10.00 -1.69
N LYS A 26 18.42 10.14 -2.08
CA LYS A 26 18.83 10.15 -3.49
C LYS A 26 18.51 8.82 -4.20
N LEU A 27 18.72 7.70 -3.51
CA LEU A 27 18.39 6.37 -4.05
C LEU A 27 16.88 6.20 -4.23
N PHE A 28 16.09 6.64 -3.26
CA PHE A 28 14.65 6.62 -3.38
C PHE A 28 14.16 7.45 -4.58
N GLN A 29 14.65 8.68 -4.74
CA GLN A 29 14.32 9.52 -5.91
C GLN A 29 14.70 8.84 -7.23
N LYS A 30 15.89 8.27 -7.31
CA LYS A 30 16.34 7.52 -8.49
C LYS A 30 15.41 6.33 -8.80
N ARG A 31 14.98 5.61 -7.77
CA ARG A 31 14.04 4.51 -7.92
C ARG A 31 12.68 5.00 -8.44
N MET A 32 12.15 6.10 -7.91
CA MET A 32 10.88 6.66 -8.39
C MET A 32 10.96 7.12 -9.84
N LYS A 33 12.09 7.70 -10.25
CA LYS A 33 12.33 8.04 -11.65
C LYS A 33 12.29 6.79 -12.56
N ILE A 34 12.98 5.72 -12.17
CA ILE A 34 12.91 4.44 -12.90
C ILE A 34 11.48 3.89 -12.94
N SER A 35 10.72 4.03 -11.86
CA SER A 35 9.31 3.62 -11.81
C SER A 35 8.43 4.40 -12.80
N SER A 36 8.73 5.68 -13.05
CA SER A 36 8.05 6.47 -14.10
C SER A 36 8.40 5.96 -15.50
N GLU A 37 9.67 5.67 -15.77
CA GLU A 37 10.11 5.10 -17.05
C GLU A 37 9.47 3.73 -17.32
N VAL A 38 9.32 2.91 -16.27
CA VAL A 38 8.59 1.63 -16.34
C VAL A 38 7.10 1.84 -16.62
N ALA A 39 6.48 2.88 -16.05
CA ALA A 39 5.09 3.23 -16.37
C ALA A 39 4.91 3.60 -17.83
N GLU A 40 5.77 4.45 -18.38
CA GLU A 40 5.75 4.82 -19.81
C GLU A 40 5.86 3.58 -20.73
N TYR A 41 6.75 2.66 -20.39
CA TYR A 41 6.86 1.39 -21.11
C TYR A 41 5.59 0.55 -21.00
N LYS A 42 4.95 0.48 -19.83
CA LYS A 42 3.69 -0.26 -19.64
C LYS A 42 2.53 0.40 -20.37
N ILE A 43 2.48 1.72 -20.40
CA ILE A 43 1.51 2.49 -21.20
C ILE A 43 1.63 2.11 -22.68
N SER A 44 2.84 2.10 -23.22
CA SER A 44 3.07 1.80 -24.64
C SER A 44 2.82 0.34 -25.02
N THR A 45 2.94 -0.59 -24.06
CA THR A 45 2.86 -2.04 -24.31
C THR A 45 1.59 -2.71 -23.77
N GLY A 46 0.74 -1.99 -23.04
CA GLY A 46 -0.46 -2.53 -22.41
C GLY A 46 -0.18 -3.53 -21.26
N LYS A 47 1.04 -3.56 -20.72
CA LYS A 47 1.39 -4.47 -19.63
C LYS A 47 0.79 -4.00 -18.30
N LYS A 48 0.34 -4.96 -17.48
CA LYS A 48 -0.20 -4.69 -16.13
C LYS A 48 0.87 -4.07 -15.23
N VAL A 49 0.43 -3.18 -14.34
CA VAL A 49 1.32 -2.54 -13.33
C VAL A 49 1.76 -3.58 -12.30
N PHE A 50 0.80 -4.31 -11.73
CA PHE A 50 1.06 -5.28 -10.69
C PHE A 50 1.43 -6.64 -11.29
N ASP A 51 2.52 -7.22 -10.81
CA ASP A 51 3.00 -8.57 -11.11
C ASP A 51 3.49 -9.18 -9.79
N ARG A 52 2.61 -9.92 -9.14
CA ARG A 52 2.81 -10.49 -7.81
C ARG A 52 4.03 -11.41 -7.77
N ALA A 53 4.13 -12.33 -8.71
CA ALA A 53 5.23 -13.32 -8.73
C ALA A 53 6.61 -12.64 -8.82
N ARG A 54 6.71 -11.60 -9.67
CA ARG A 54 7.92 -10.79 -9.82
C ARG A 54 8.26 -9.98 -8.58
N GLU A 55 7.27 -9.46 -7.87
CA GLU A 55 7.51 -8.71 -6.63
C GLU A 55 7.97 -9.62 -5.50
N GLU A 56 7.33 -10.77 -5.32
CA GLU A 56 7.72 -11.80 -4.35
C GLU A 56 9.15 -12.31 -4.61
N GLU A 57 9.52 -12.56 -5.86
CA GLU A 57 10.89 -12.94 -6.25
C GLU A 57 11.91 -11.86 -5.84
N LYS A 58 11.59 -10.59 -6.10
CA LYS A 58 12.48 -9.47 -5.74
C LYS A 58 12.63 -9.29 -4.24
N ILE A 59 11.53 -9.40 -3.49
CA ILE A 59 11.56 -9.32 -2.03
C ILE A 59 12.45 -10.44 -1.50
N ARG A 60 12.26 -11.69 -1.95
CA ARG A 60 13.09 -12.81 -1.57
C ARG A 60 14.57 -12.55 -1.84
N ALA A 61 14.90 -12.08 -3.04
CA ALA A 61 16.29 -11.81 -3.41
C ALA A 61 16.96 -10.74 -2.55
N VAL A 62 16.23 -9.71 -2.10
CA VAL A 62 16.82 -8.67 -1.24
C VAL A 62 16.88 -9.12 0.24
N THR A 63 15.94 -9.91 0.71
CA THR A 63 15.92 -10.43 2.08
C THR A 63 17.02 -11.47 2.30
N GLU A 64 17.44 -12.22 1.27
CA GLU A 64 18.58 -13.14 1.31
C GLU A 64 19.93 -12.42 1.55
N LEU A 65 20.01 -11.12 1.27
CA LEU A 65 21.22 -10.32 1.53
C LEU A 65 21.36 -9.89 2.99
N ALA A 66 20.32 -10.09 3.81
CA ALA A 66 20.36 -9.69 5.20
C ALA A 66 21.24 -10.60 6.05
N ASP A 67 22.03 -10.00 6.92
CA ASP A 67 23.00 -10.65 7.80
C ASP A 67 22.40 -11.24 9.09
N ASN A 68 21.16 -10.86 9.42
CA ASN A 68 20.43 -11.34 10.60
C ASN A 68 18.91 -11.23 10.39
N ASP A 69 18.14 -11.87 11.29
CA ASP A 69 16.69 -11.95 11.17
C ASP A 69 15.99 -10.59 11.36
N PHE A 70 16.51 -9.72 12.22
CA PHE A 70 15.98 -8.38 12.41
C PHE A 70 16.08 -7.55 11.12
N ASN A 71 17.26 -7.57 10.49
CA ASN A 71 17.48 -6.87 9.22
C ASN A 71 16.66 -7.50 8.09
N ARG A 72 16.51 -8.83 8.08
CA ARG A 72 15.69 -9.53 7.08
C ARG A 72 14.25 -9.05 7.12
N HIS A 73 13.64 -9.03 8.29
CA HIS A 73 12.27 -8.57 8.48
C HIS A 73 12.10 -7.09 8.11
N GLY A 74 12.99 -6.22 8.59
CA GLY A 74 12.97 -4.80 8.27
C GLY A 74 13.17 -4.50 6.79
N ILE A 75 14.02 -5.26 6.07
CA ILE A 75 14.19 -5.14 4.62
C ILE A 75 12.93 -5.58 3.89
N GLU A 76 12.29 -6.66 4.31
CA GLU A 76 11.05 -7.13 3.72
C GLU A 76 9.95 -6.05 3.78
N GLU A 77 9.68 -5.53 4.97
CA GLU A 77 8.69 -4.45 5.18
C GLU A 77 9.03 -3.21 4.35
N LEU A 78 10.28 -2.78 4.39
CA LEU A 78 10.73 -1.60 3.64
C LEU A 78 10.53 -1.77 2.13
N PHE A 79 10.88 -2.93 1.58
CA PHE A 79 10.74 -3.17 0.15
C PHE A 79 9.28 -3.32 -0.28
N GLN A 80 8.42 -3.92 0.55
CA GLN A 80 6.97 -3.93 0.32
C GLN A 80 6.43 -2.51 0.19
N GLN A 81 6.79 -1.60 1.11
CA GLN A 81 6.38 -0.20 1.07
C GLN A 81 6.93 0.54 -0.18
N ILE A 82 8.19 0.35 -0.51
CA ILE A 82 8.79 0.96 -1.70
C ILE A 82 8.10 0.47 -2.98
N MET A 83 7.75 -0.81 -3.08
CA MET A 83 7.05 -1.36 -4.24
C MET A 83 5.62 -0.83 -4.33
N SER A 84 4.91 -0.71 -3.22
CA SER A 84 3.60 -0.09 -3.16
C SER A 84 3.62 1.36 -3.67
N MET A 85 4.57 2.18 -3.20
CA MET A 85 4.75 3.55 -3.70
C MET A 85 5.06 3.59 -5.20
N SER A 86 5.87 2.64 -5.68
CA SER A 86 6.20 2.53 -7.12
C SER A 86 4.96 2.18 -7.95
N ARG A 87 4.08 1.29 -7.47
CA ARG A 87 2.80 0.97 -8.13
C ARG A 87 1.88 2.19 -8.15
N LYS A 88 1.73 2.85 -7.00
CA LYS A 88 0.91 4.06 -6.89
C LYS A 88 1.31 5.12 -7.92
N LEU A 89 2.61 5.39 -8.07
CA LEU A 89 3.13 6.32 -9.07
C LEU A 89 2.81 5.84 -10.51
N GLN A 90 3.01 4.56 -10.81
CA GLN A 90 2.69 4.00 -12.12
C GLN A 90 1.20 4.13 -12.45
N TYR A 91 0.31 3.80 -11.52
CA TYR A 91 -1.14 3.94 -11.70
C TYR A 91 -1.56 5.41 -11.92
N GLN A 92 -0.97 6.35 -11.18
CA GLN A 92 -1.20 7.77 -11.40
C GLN A 92 -0.82 8.20 -12.83
N LEU A 93 0.33 7.75 -13.32
CA LEU A 93 0.78 8.05 -14.68
C LEU A 93 -0.10 7.39 -15.75
N LEU A 94 -0.55 6.15 -15.54
CA LEU A 94 -1.50 5.48 -16.43
C LEU A 94 -2.82 6.25 -16.50
N ALA A 95 -3.35 6.68 -15.36
CA ALA A 95 -4.58 7.48 -15.29
C ALA A 95 -4.43 8.83 -16.02
N GLN A 96 -3.32 9.54 -15.81
CA GLN A 96 -3.03 10.80 -16.50
C GLN A 96 -2.93 10.65 -18.02
N ASN A 97 -2.47 9.51 -18.52
CA ASN A 97 -2.36 9.20 -19.94
C ASN A 97 -3.63 8.55 -20.52
N GLY A 98 -4.73 8.45 -19.76
CA GLY A 98 -5.99 7.90 -20.22
C GLY A 98 -5.97 6.40 -20.52
N VAL A 99 -4.94 5.68 -20.08
CA VAL A 99 -4.78 4.23 -20.31
C VAL A 99 -5.62 3.42 -19.34
N VAL A 100 -5.88 3.93 -18.15
CA VAL A 100 -6.92 3.37 -17.28
C VAL A 100 -8.24 3.80 -17.90
N GLY A 101 -8.91 2.86 -18.57
CA GLY A 101 -10.26 3.06 -19.09
C GLY A 101 -11.12 3.68 -17.99
N ARG A 102 -12.08 4.54 -18.38
CA ARG A 102 -13.05 5.05 -17.40
C ARG A 102 -13.65 3.83 -16.71
N LEU A 103 -13.26 3.64 -15.45
CA LEU A 103 -13.98 2.68 -14.62
C LEU A 103 -15.46 3.03 -14.75
N PRO A 104 -16.35 2.06 -14.91
CA PRO A 104 -17.78 2.32 -15.11
C PRO A 104 -18.41 2.78 -13.79
N PHE A 105 -17.81 3.80 -13.16
CA PHE A 105 -18.36 4.42 -11.97
C PHE A 105 -19.46 5.39 -12.38
N ILE A 106 -20.60 5.20 -11.78
CA ILE A 106 -21.70 6.16 -11.83
C ILE A 106 -21.51 7.07 -10.62
N ALA A 107 -21.35 8.36 -10.86
CA ALA A 107 -21.33 9.35 -9.79
C ALA A 107 -22.72 9.40 -9.16
N VAL A 108 -22.81 9.22 -7.85
CA VAL A 108 -24.02 9.38 -7.06
C VAL A 108 -23.86 10.60 -6.18
N GLU A 109 -24.94 11.38 -6.02
CA GLU A 109 -24.92 12.57 -5.16
C GLU A 109 -24.92 12.20 -3.68
N GLU A 110 -25.63 11.12 -3.32
CA GLU A 110 -25.72 10.60 -1.97
C GLU A 110 -25.62 9.08 -1.97
N ILE A 111 -25.07 8.53 -0.88
CA ILE A 111 -25.00 7.09 -0.62
C ILE A 111 -26.19 6.73 0.28
N GLU A 112 -26.97 5.71 -0.14
CA GLU A 112 -28.01 5.14 0.72
C GLU A 112 -27.35 4.54 1.97
N LYS A 113 -27.83 4.93 3.17
CA LYS A 113 -27.25 4.56 4.45
C LYS A 113 -28.17 3.71 5.32
N SER A 114 -29.37 3.42 4.84
CA SER A 114 -30.36 2.60 5.54
C SER A 114 -30.89 1.49 4.64
N ARG A 115 -31.36 0.39 5.23
CA ARG A 115 -31.93 -0.75 4.51
C ARG A 115 -30.98 -1.38 3.49
N VAL A 116 -29.69 -1.32 3.76
CA VAL A 116 -28.62 -1.89 2.94
C VAL A 116 -27.92 -3.03 3.66
N ARG A 117 -27.28 -3.90 2.88
CA ARG A 117 -26.47 -4.99 3.39
C ARG A 117 -25.01 -4.57 3.37
N VAL A 118 -24.36 -4.66 4.52
CA VAL A 118 -22.97 -4.19 4.69
C VAL A 118 -22.11 -5.36 5.16
N VAL A 119 -21.03 -5.65 4.43
CA VAL A 119 -20.01 -6.60 4.86
C VAL A 119 -18.82 -5.83 5.44
N PHE A 120 -18.23 -6.33 6.52
CA PHE A 120 -17.01 -5.80 7.08
C PHE A 120 -15.99 -6.89 7.37
N GLN A 121 -14.72 -6.57 7.28
CA GLN A 121 -13.66 -7.53 7.58
C GLN A 121 -13.33 -7.50 9.08
N GLY A 122 -13.11 -8.67 9.65
CA GLY A 122 -12.70 -8.89 11.02
C GLY A 122 -13.76 -9.65 11.83
N VAL A 123 -13.81 -9.36 13.11
CA VAL A 123 -14.75 -9.96 14.07
C VAL A 123 -15.66 -8.89 14.66
N GLU A 124 -16.71 -9.30 15.32
CA GLU A 124 -17.55 -8.39 16.11
C GLU A 124 -16.68 -7.64 17.16
N GLY A 125 -16.89 -6.34 17.28
CA GLY A 125 -16.07 -5.45 18.10
C GLY A 125 -14.82 -4.89 17.42
N ALA A 126 -14.52 -5.28 16.17
CA ALA A 126 -13.41 -4.73 15.40
C ALA A 126 -13.62 -3.26 15.00
N TYR A 127 -12.51 -2.58 14.65
CA TYR A 127 -12.56 -1.20 14.14
C TYR A 127 -13.41 -1.06 12.89
N SER A 128 -13.43 -2.06 12.01
CA SER A 128 -14.27 -2.06 10.82
C SER A 128 -15.76 -2.05 11.16
N GLU A 129 -16.19 -2.80 12.18
CA GLU A 129 -17.56 -2.74 12.68
C GLU A 129 -17.89 -1.38 13.29
N ALA A 130 -16.99 -0.82 14.10
CA ALA A 130 -17.18 0.51 14.66
C ALA A 130 -17.31 1.59 13.59
N ALA A 131 -16.49 1.52 12.54
CA ALA A 131 -16.56 2.42 11.39
C ALA A 131 -17.88 2.24 10.62
N MET A 132 -18.33 1.00 10.42
CA MET A 132 -19.62 0.69 9.82
C MET A 132 -20.76 1.34 10.60
N LYS A 133 -20.82 1.11 11.92
CA LYS A 133 -21.86 1.68 12.77
C LYS A 133 -21.83 3.22 12.84
N ALA A 134 -20.65 3.81 12.70
CA ALA A 134 -20.51 5.27 12.66
C ALA A 134 -20.98 5.89 11.33
N PHE A 135 -20.90 5.17 10.25
CA PHE A 135 -21.24 5.69 8.92
C PHE A 135 -22.69 5.37 8.49
N PHE A 136 -23.12 4.14 8.71
CA PHE A 136 -24.47 3.69 8.36
C PHE A 136 -25.44 3.88 9.51
N GLN A 137 -26.73 3.97 9.21
CA GLN A 137 -27.79 4.06 10.19
C GLN A 137 -28.11 2.69 10.80
N ASP A 138 -28.95 2.64 11.83
CA ASP A 138 -29.28 1.41 12.58
C ASP A 138 -30.09 0.38 11.77
N ASP A 139 -30.77 0.82 10.69
CA ASP A 139 -31.60 -0.03 9.85
C ASP A 139 -30.79 -0.64 8.69
N ILE A 140 -29.74 -1.41 9.05
CA ILE A 140 -28.91 -2.16 8.09
C ILE A 140 -28.84 -3.64 8.48
N THR A 141 -28.59 -4.51 7.50
CA THR A 141 -28.18 -5.89 7.73
C THR A 141 -26.68 -5.99 7.54
N SER A 142 -25.95 -6.45 8.54
CA SER A 142 -24.50 -6.55 8.45
C SER A 142 -24.01 -7.96 8.78
N PHE A 143 -22.89 -8.35 8.17
CA PHE A 143 -22.16 -9.57 8.49
C PHE A 143 -20.65 -9.33 8.32
N HIS A 144 -19.86 -10.17 8.97
CA HIS A 144 -18.42 -10.09 8.90
C HIS A 144 -17.81 -11.22 8.10
N VAL A 145 -16.61 -10.99 7.58
CA VAL A 145 -15.77 -11.96 6.88
C VAL A 145 -14.34 -11.92 7.41
N GLU A 146 -13.63 -13.01 7.26
CA GLU A 146 -12.27 -13.13 7.77
C GLU A 146 -11.26 -12.39 6.87
N HIS A 147 -11.42 -12.49 5.55
CA HIS A 147 -10.48 -11.91 4.59
C HIS A 147 -11.10 -10.78 3.77
N TRP A 148 -10.29 -9.83 3.36
CA TRP A 148 -10.72 -8.70 2.53
C TRP A 148 -11.26 -9.15 1.17
N ARG A 149 -10.71 -10.24 0.62
CA ARG A 149 -11.17 -10.83 -0.63
C ARG A 149 -12.62 -11.30 -0.54
N ASP A 150 -12.97 -11.92 0.57
CA ASP A 150 -14.34 -12.43 0.79
C ASP A 150 -15.34 -11.26 0.82
N ALA A 151 -14.94 -10.11 1.36
CA ALA A 151 -15.76 -8.90 1.31
C ALA A 151 -15.96 -8.38 -0.12
N MET A 152 -14.91 -8.43 -0.96
CA MET A 152 -15.03 -8.07 -2.37
C MET A 152 -15.88 -9.07 -3.17
N GLU A 153 -15.77 -10.35 -2.87
CA GLU A 153 -16.59 -11.39 -3.46
C GLU A 153 -18.06 -11.21 -3.08
N ALA A 154 -18.36 -10.88 -1.82
CA ALA A 154 -19.72 -10.57 -1.36
C ALA A 154 -20.37 -9.41 -2.14
N ILE A 155 -19.61 -8.38 -2.49
CA ILE A 155 -20.06 -7.29 -3.38
C ILE A 155 -20.30 -7.82 -4.80
N ALA A 156 -19.35 -8.55 -5.36
CA ALA A 156 -19.42 -9.07 -6.72
C ALA A 156 -20.61 -10.05 -6.93
N GLU A 157 -20.90 -10.85 -5.92
CA GLU A 157 -22.04 -11.80 -5.91
C GLU A 157 -23.38 -11.13 -5.58
N GLY A 158 -23.36 -9.88 -5.12
CA GLY A 158 -24.57 -9.16 -4.72
C GLY A 158 -25.15 -9.61 -3.38
N SER A 159 -24.38 -10.27 -2.52
CA SER A 159 -24.79 -10.63 -1.15
C SER A 159 -24.63 -9.43 -0.19
N ALA A 160 -23.79 -8.46 -0.51
CA ALA A 160 -23.66 -7.17 0.15
C ALA A 160 -23.76 -6.02 -0.85
N ASP A 161 -24.25 -4.88 -0.38
CA ASP A 161 -24.35 -3.64 -1.15
C ASP A 161 -23.14 -2.74 -0.91
N PHE A 162 -22.52 -2.83 0.27
CA PHE A 162 -21.34 -2.09 0.68
C PHE A 162 -20.36 -2.97 1.43
N ALA A 163 -19.06 -2.64 1.31
CA ALA A 163 -18.00 -3.24 2.09
C ALA A 163 -17.24 -2.16 2.89
N VAL A 164 -16.97 -2.44 4.17
CA VAL A 164 -16.13 -1.59 5.02
C VAL A 164 -14.77 -2.25 5.18
N LEU A 165 -13.77 -1.61 4.62
CA LEU A 165 -12.42 -2.16 4.48
C LEU A 165 -11.38 -1.17 5.01
N PRO A 166 -10.33 -1.64 5.72
CA PRO A 166 -9.28 -0.78 6.21
C PRO A 166 -8.35 -0.35 5.06
N ILE A 167 -8.06 0.94 4.96
CA ILE A 167 -7.10 1.49 3.99
C ILE A 167 -5.75 1.75 4.65
N GLU A 168 -5.78 2.17 5.92
CA GLU A 168 -4.59 2.52 6.68
C GLU A 168 -4.75 2.10 8.13
N ASN A 169 -3.64 1.68 8.74
CA ASN A 169 -3.55 1.38 10.16
C ASN A 169 -2.50 2.31 10.78
N SER A 170 -2.86 3.00 11.86
CA SER A 170 -1.97 3.95 12.55
C SER A 170 -0.67 3.32 13.07
N THR A 171 -0.66 2.02 13.30
CA THR A 171 0.51 1.27 13.79
C THR A 171 1.29 0.59 12.68
N ALA A 172 0.59 0.02 11.69
CA ALA A 172 1.19 -0.77 10.60
C ALA A 172 1.30 -0.01 9.26
N GLY A 173 0.76 1.22 9.17
CA GLY A 173 0.77 2.00 7.95
C GLY A 173 -0.30 1.59 6.94
N SER A 174 -0.05 1.83 5.66
CA SER A 174 -1.00 1.56 4.58
C SER A 174 -1.20 0.06 4.37
N VAL A 175 -2.45 -0.36 4.24
CA VAL A 175 -2.82 -1.74 3.93
C VAL A 175 -2.67 -1.96 2.42
N SER A 176 -1.45 -2.33 1.99
CA SER A 176 -1.09 -2.44 0.56
C SER A 176 -1.97 -3.40 -0.22
N ASP A 177 -2.33 -4.54 0.38
CA ASP A 177 -3.15 -5.57 -0.24
C ASP A 177 -4.56 -5.07 -0.58
N MET A 178 -5.06 -4.09 0.16
CA MET A 178 -6.36 -3.47 -0.10
C MET A 178 -6.34 -2.65 -1.38
N TYR A 179 -5.28 -1.88 -1.61
CA TYR A 179 -5.14 -1.12 -2.86
C TYR A 179 -5.06 -2.03 -4.08
N ASP A 180 -4.42 -3.19 -3.93
CA ASP A 180 -4.32 -4.18 -5.00
C ASP A 180 -5.66 -4.87 -5.29
N LEU A 181 -6.53 -5.03 -4.28
CA LEU A 181 -7.88 -5.57 -4.45
C LEU A 181 -8.86 -4.59 -5.11
N LEU A 182 -8.65 -3.29 -4.94
CA LEU A 182 -9.49 -2.24 -5.49
C LEU A 182 -9.13 -1.85 -6.94
N MET A 183 -8.03 -2.38 -7.47
CA MET A 183 -7.51 -2.10 -8.81
C MET A 183 -7.83 -3.22 -9.80
#